data_d562903f30c779641f415c995eda24ec
#
_entry.id   d562903f30c779641f415c995eda24ec
#
_cell.length_a   1.000
_cell.length_b   1.000
_cell.length_c   1.000
_cell.angle_alpha   90.00
_cell.angle_beta   90.00
_cell.angle_gamma   90.00
#
_symmetry.space_group_name_H-M   'P 1'
#
loop_
_entity.id
_entity.type
_entity.pdbx_description
1 polymer ?
#
loop_
_entity_poly.entity_id
_entity_poly.type
_entity_poly.pdbx_seq_one_letter_code
_entity_poly.pdbx_strand_id
1 'polypeptide(L)'
;MIRVVHYLNQFFGGIGAENKAHVEPQVIEGPVGPGRAIQNEFGDWGVVVATVVCGDNYFAENIEKASQEVERLISTYHPDLVMAGPAFHAGRYGIACGAVCKTVQDKLGIPTVTAMYKENPGSDLFRSDVYIIETGESARLMGDALSKMGRFAYRLVTGQKIGSPSEEGYFPRGLLVNEISDKPGAERVIDMLLLKLRGEPFESEVPRPIYDRVRPAPPIRKIGVATIALVTDGGLVPKGNPDKIEIRTATRFGKYDIKNVDALNPTDYEVSHEGYDSVFVRKDPNRLVPVDVMRDLEKEGLIGKLHDKFYSTTGVANIVEVMKKLGKAIAEELKAEGVSGALLTST
;
A
#
# COMPACT_ATOMS: atom_id res chain seq x y z
N MET A 1 8.53 30.78 20.43
CA MET A 1 8.54 29.30 20.62
C MET A 1 7.33 28.76 19.92
N ILE A 2 7.53 27.82 18.99
CA ILE A 2 6.48 27.20 18.17
C ILE A 2 5.57 26.36 19.04
N ARG A 3 4.27 26.58 18.95
CA ARG A 3 3.24 25.84 19.70
C ARG A 3 2.81 24.61 18.91
N VAL A 4 2.99 23.43 19.45
CA VAL A 4 2.69 22.18 18.78
C VAL A 4 1.56 21.44 19.48
N VAL A 5 0.57 20.97 18.74
CA VAL A 5 -0.39 19.98 19.22
C VAL A 5 -0.04 18.61 18.62
N HIS A 6 -0.01 17.60 19.48
CA HIS A 6 0.29 16.22 19.07
C HIS A 6 -0.98 15.37 19.09
N TYR A 7 -1.28 14.68 17.98
CA TYR A 7 -2.38 13.73 17.91
C TYR A 7 -1.89 12.30 18.10
N LEU A 8 -2.51 11.55 19.00
CA LEU A 8 -2.21 10.15 19.31
C LEU A 8 -3.48 9.30 19.37
N ASN A 9 -3.33 7.98 19.18
CA ASN A 9 -4.39 7.05 19.53
C ASN A 9 -4.41 6.74 21.03
N GLN A 10 -5.44 5.99 21.48
CA GLN A 10 -5.62 5.60 22.88
C GLN A 10 -4.43 4.86 23.49
N PHE A 11 -3.72 4.07 22.68
CA PHE A 11 -2.57 3.28 23.13
C PHE A 11 -1.36 4.17 23.41
N PHE A 12 -0.94 4.96 22.44
CA PHE A 12 0.19 5.88 22.60
C PHE A 12 -0.14 7.07 23.50
N GLY A 13 -1.41 7.46 23.60
CA GLY A 13 -1.90 8.45 24.56
C GLY A 13 -1.95 7.96 26.01
N GLY A 14 -1.67 6.67 26.25
CA GLY A 14 -1.62 6.09 27.60
C GLY A 14 -2.99 5.89 28.26
N ILE A 15 -4.10 5.88 27.47
CA ILE A 15 -5.46 5.68 27.98
C ILE A 15 -5.78 4.20 28.15
N GLY A 16 -5.26 3.35 27.25
CA GLY A 16 -5.43 1.91 27.31
C GLY A 16 -5.17 1.22 25.97
N ALA A 17 -5.39 -0.07 25.92
CA ALA A 17 -5.21 -0.89 24.71
C ALA A 17 -6.50 -0.96 23.88
N GLU A 18 -6.77 -2.05 23.18
CA GLU A 18 -7.96 -2.24 22.33
C GLU A 18 -9.29 -2.09 23.10
N ASN A 19 -9.31 -2.38 24.38
CA ASN A 19 -10.47 -2.16 25.24
C ASN A 19 -10.87 -0.68 25.37
N LYS A 20 -10.01 0.25 24.94
CA LYS A 20 -10.25 1.70 24.91
C LYS A 20 -10.29 2.27 23.49
N ALA A 21 -10.35 1.42 22.47
CA ALA A 21 -10.37 1.85 21.07
C ALA A 21 -11.63 2.64 20.65
N HIS A 22 -12.68 2.67 21.48
CA HIS A 22 -13.90 3.45 21.24
C HIS A 22 -13.97 4.78 21.99
N VAL A 23 -12.86 5.20 22.63
CA VAL A 23 -12.83 6.48 23.36
C VAL A 23 -12.97 7.64 22.38
N GLU A 24 -13.89 8.56 22.70
CA GLU A 24 -14.10 9.81 21.96
C GLU A 24 -12.86 10.72 22.04
N PRO A 25 -12.70 11.67 21.10
CA PRO A 25 -11.61 12.62 21.13
C PRO A 25 -11.56 13.40 22.45
N GLN A 26 -10.40 13.43 23.06
CA GLN A 26 -10.15 14.18 24.31
C GLN A 26 -8.77 14.82 24.29
N VAL A 27 -8.57 15.83 25.13
CA VAL A 27 -7.33 16.58 25.24
C VAL A 27 -6.64 16.29 26.57
N ILE A 28 -5.33 16.17 26.51
CA ILE A 28 -4.44 16.13 27.66
C ILE A 28 -3.46 17.31 27.55
N GLU A 29 -3.32 18.10 28.57
CA GLU A 29 -2.38 19.23 28.59
C GLU A 29 -0.94 18.75 28.51
N GLY A 30 -0.17 19.38 27.61
CA GLY A 30 1.23 19.07 27.41
C GLY A 30 1.50 17.75 26.67
N PRO A 31 2.76 17.27 26.72
CA PRO A 31 3.21 16.06 26.00
C PRO A 31 2.91 14.80 26.80
N VAL A 32 2.32 13.78 26.13
CA VAL A 32 2.15 12.43 26.69
C VAL A 32 2.75 11.37 25.73
N GLY A 33 3.04 10.19 26.26
CA GLY A 33 3.59 9.09 25.47
C GLY A 33 4.79 9.52 24.59
N PRO A 34 4.76 9.24 23.29
CA PRO A 34 5.81 9.68 22.36
C PRO A 34 6.01 11.20 22.31
N GLY A 35 4.99 11.99 22.65
CA GLY A 35 5.08 13.45 22.72
C GLY A 35 6.15 13.97 23.66
N ARG A 36 6.49 13.22 24.71
CA ARG A 36 7.59 13.56 25.62
C ARG A 36 8.95 13.49 24.93
N ALA A 37 9.15 12.51 24.09
CA ALA A 37 10.36 12.39 23.31
C ALA A 37 10.42 13.46 22.19
N ILE A 38 9.29 13.78 21.55
CA ILE A 38 9.19 14.92 20.61
C ILE A 38 9.57 16.22 21.29
N GLN A 39 9.09 16.46 22.51
CA GLN A 39 9.44 17.68 23.28
C GLN A 39 10.95 17.79 23.51
N ASN A 40 11.63 16.67 23.74
CA ASN A 40 13.09 16.68 23.91
C ASN A 40 13.81 16.98 22.57
N GLU A 41 13.29 16.49 21.43
CA GLU A 41 13.82 16.79 20.10
C GLU A 41 13.65 18.28 19.73
N PHE A 42 12.63 18.94 20.25
CA PHE A 42 12.39 20.36 19.97
C PHE A 42 13.38 21.32 20.66
N GLY A 43 13.94 20.92 21.79
CA GLY A 43 14.81 21.83 22.55
C GLY A 43 14.10 23.17 22.83
N ASP A 44 14.75 24.27 22.44
CA ASP A 44 14.24 25.63 22.69
C ASP A 44 13.34 26.18 21.59
N TRP A 45 13.16 25.50 20.46
CA TRP A 45 12.42 26.07 19.35
C TRP A 45 10.91 25.80 19.42
N GLY A 46 10.47 24.72 20.09
CA GLY A 46 9.06 24.34 20.13
C GLY A 46 8.59 23.78 21.46
N VAL A 47 7.28 23.82 21.69
CA VAL A 47 6.64 23.26 22.88
C VAL A 47 5.36 22.51 22.49
N VAL A 48 5.22 21.28 22.98
CA VAL A 48 3.96 20.52 22.89
C VAL A 48 3.00 21.06 23.95
N VAL A 49 2.06 21.89 23.48
CA VAL A 49 1.11 22.56 24.41
C VAL A 49 -0.04 21.63 24.79
N ALA A 50 -0.41 20.69 23.92
CA ALA A 50 -1.47 19.72 24.20
C ALA A 50 -1.28 18.45 23.36
N THR A 51 -1.84 17.37 23.86
CA THR A 51 -1.99 16.11 23.13
C THR A 51 -3.48 15.79 22.98
N VAL A 52 -3.94 15.64 21.74
CA VAL A 52 -5.29 15.16 21.44
C VAL A 52 -5.24 13.65 21.25
N VAL A 53 -6.11 12.93 21.95
CA VAL A 53 -6.17 11.46 21.91
C VAL A 53 -7.55 11.01 21.47
N CYS A 54 -7.60 10.07 20.55
CA CYS A 54 -8.84 9.45 20.08
C CYS A 54 -8.68 7.93 19.95
N GLY A 55 -9.75 7.19 20.19
CA GLY A 55 -9.79 5.74 20.00
C GLY A 55 -9.76 5.36 18.53
N ASP A 56 -8.96 4.33 18.16
CA ASP A 56 -8.81 3.87 16.78
C ASP A 56 -10.13 3.41 16.15
N ASN A 57 -11.00 2.72 16.92
CA ASN A 57 -12.31 2.29 16.43
C ASN A 57 -13.27 3.47 16.32
N TYR A 58 -13.31 4.36 17.33
CA TYR A 58 -14.16 5.54 17.28
C TYR A 58 -13.85 6.37 16.02
N PHE A 59 -12.56 6.59 15.75
CA PHE A 59 -12.15 7.34 14.58
C PHE A 59 -12.51 6.64 13.28
N ALA A 60 -12.23 5.33 13.16
CA ALA A 60 -12.49 4.55 11.95
C ALA A 60 -13.98 4.43 11.61
N GLU A 61 -14.82 4.34 12.63
CA GLU A 61 -16.29 4.25 12.48
C GLU A 61 -16.96 5.61 12.20
N ASN A 62 -16.28 6.73 12.56
CA ASN A 62 -16.83 8.08 12.50
C ASN A 62 -15.86 9.09 11.86
N ILE A 63 -15.17 8.75 10.77
CA ILE A 63 -14.03 9.52 10.22
C ILE A 63 -14.33 11.02 10.10
N GLU A 64 -15.43 11.40 9.47
CA GLU A 64 -15.78 12.81 9.28
C GLU A 64 -16.06 13.53 10.61
N LYS A 65 -16.88 12.92 11.46
CA LYS A 65 -17.25 13.47 12.77
C LYS A 65 -16.02 13.57 13.68
N ALA A 66 -15.23 12.50 13.78
CA ALA A 66 -14.02 12.46 14.61
C ALA A 66 -12.98 13.48 14.13
N SER A 67 -12.79 13.63 12.81
CA SER A 67 -11.89 14.65 12.25
C SER A 67 -12.32 16.07 12.62
N GLN A 68 -13.63 16.37 12.59
CA GLN A 68 -14.15 17.68 12.99
C GLN A 68 -14.03 17.91 14.50
N GLU A 69 -14.28 16.92 15.33
CA GLU A 69 -14.12 17.01 16.77
C GLU A 69 -12.66 17.22 17.16
N VAL A 70 -11.74 16.47 16.54
CA VAL A 70 -10.29 16.61 16.76
C VAL A 70 -9.81 17.98 16.30
N GLU A 71 -10.23 18.45 15.13
CA GLU A 71 -9.89 19.79 14.61
C GLU A 71 -10.36 20.89 15.58
N ARG A 72 -11.60 20.81 16.07
CA ARG A 72 -12.15 21.75 17.05
C ARG A 72 -11.32 21.78 18.35
N LEU A 73 -10.90 20.61 18.85
CA LEU A 73 -10.05 20.54 20.03
C LEU A 73 -8.67 21.14 19.78
N ILE A 74 -8.07 20.86 18.63
CA ILE A 74 -6.77 21.41 18.22
C ILE A 74 -6.83 22.93 18.13
N SER A 75 -7.87 23.48 17.51
CA SER A 75 -8.00 24.93 17.26
C SER A 75 -8.02 25.75 18.55
N THR A 76 -8.50 25.19 19.68
CA THR A 76 -8.52 25.89 20.99
C THR A 76 -7.14 26.21 21.54
N TYR A 77 -6.12 25.49 21.06
CA TYR A 77 -4.72 25.69 21.51
C TYR A 77 -3.94 26.65 20.62
N HIS A 78 -4.53 27.13 19.51
CA HIS A 78 -3.87 27.99 18.53
C HIS A 78 -2.45 27.52 18.20
N PRO A 79 -2.27 26.29 17.69
CA PRO A 79 -0.95 25.78 17.40
C PRO A 79 -0.38 26.37 16.09
N ASP A 80 0.95 26.43 16.02
CA ASP A 80 1.68 26.78 14.82
C ASP A 80 1.97 25.53 13.95
N LEU A 81 1.86 24.33 14.56
CA LEU A 81 2.15 23.03 13.95
C LEU A 81 1.30 21.95 14.60
N VAL A 82 0.84 21.00 13.79
CA VAL A 82 0.23 19.76 14.30
C VAL A 82 1.07 18.57 13.85
N MET A 83 1.38 17.69 14.78
CA MET A 83 2.03 16.41 14.52
C MET A 83 1.07 15.28 14.86
N ALA A 84 0.97 14.27 13.98
CA ALA A 84 0.14 13.09 14.23
C ALA A 84 0.97 11.81 14.16
N GLY A 85 0.81 10.91 15.09
CA GLY A 85 1.56 9.66 15.12
C GLY A 85 2.89 9.72 15.87
N PRO A 86 3.87 8.88 15.47
CA PRO A 86 3.90 8.00 14.28
C PRO A 86 2.99 6.80 14.38
N ALA A 87 2.42 6.38 13.24
CA ALA A 87 1.45 5.30 13.18
C ALA A 87 2.06 3.93 12.82
N PHE A 88 3.28 3.89 12.29
CA PHE A 88 3.92 2.65 11.83
C PHE A 88 3.00 1.82 10.94
N HIS A 89 2.84 0.52 11.22
CA HIS A 89 1.97 -0.39 10.47
C HIS A 89 0.52 -0.44 11.01
N ALA A 90 0.15 0.36 12.01
CA ALA A 90 -1.20 0.37 12.58
C ALA A 90 -2.20 1.04 11.63
N GLY A 91 -2.96 0.27 10.83
CA GLY A 91 -3.75 0.76 9.71
C GLY A 91 -4.84 1.76 10.10
N ARG A 92 -5.69 1.47 11.10
CA ARG A 92 -6.73 2.39 11.60
C ARG A 92 -6.11 3.70 12.09
N TYR A 93 -5.02 3.60 12.84
CA TYR A 93 -4.29 4.76 13.36
C TYR A 93 -3.64 5.60 12.26
N GLY A 94 -3.06 4.96 11.23
CA GLY A 94 -2.49 5.68 10.10
C GLY A 94 -3.54 6.45 9.31
N ILE A 95 -4.72 5.86 9.08
CA ILE A 95 -5.86 6.56 8.47
C ILE A 95 -6.28 7.76 9.33
N ALA A 96 -6.38 7.59 10.65
CA ALA A 96 -6.71 8.68 11.56
C ALA A 96 -5.65 9.81 11.52
N CYS A 97 -4.36 9.48 11.58
CA CYS A 97 -3.28 10.46 11.49
C CYS A 97 -3.32 11.26 10.18
N GLY A 98 -3.52 10.58 9.05
CA GLY A 98 -3.63 11.24 7.75
C GLY A 98 -4.86 12.14 7.65
N ALA A 99 -6.02 11.66 8.10
CA ALA A 99 -7.27 12.43 8.09
C ALA A 99 -7.19 13.67 8.99
N VAL A 100 -6.62 13.56 10.19
CA VAL A 100 -6.40 14.70 11.10
C VAL A 100 -5.48 15.72 10.45
N CYS A 101 -4.33 15.30 9.91
CA CYS A 101 -3.40 16.19 9.24
C CYS A 101 -4.07 16.93 8.07
N LYS A 102 -4.78 16.21 7.19
CA LYS A 102 -5.48 16.81 6.06
C LYS A 102 -6.55 17.80 6.52
N THR A 103 -7.38 17.43 7.49
CA THR A 103 -8.44 18.30 8.01
C THR A 103 -7.89 19.59 8.59
N VAL A 104 -6.80 19.51 9.37
CA VAL A 104 -6.14 20.68 9.96
C VAL A 104 -5.55 21.58 8.88
N GLN A 105 -4.88 21.04 7.87
CA GLN A 105 -4.37 21.84 6.75
C GLN A 105 -5.48 22.54 5.98
N ASP A 106 -6.52 21.80 5.62
CA ASP A 106 -7.61 22.32 4.77
C ASP A 106 -8.45 23.39 5.49
N LYS A 107 -8.70 23.23 6.81
CA LYS A 107 -9.59 24.12 7.57
C LYS A 107 -8.86 25.21 8.33
N LEU A 108 -7.69 24.93 8.88
CA LEU A 108 -6.98 25.87 9.74
C LEU A 108 -5.76 26.50 9.06
N GLY A 109 -5.31 25.95 7.92
CA GLY A 109 -4.10 26.42 7.22
C GLY A 109 -2.81 26.17 8.02
N ILE A 110 -2.84 25.28 9.02
CA ILE A 110 -1.71 25.00 9.91
C ILE A 110 -0.86 23.89 9.30
N PRO A 111 0.48 24.03 9.26
CA PRO A 111 1.37 22.96 8.82
C PRO A 111 1.18 21.68 9.63
N THR A 112 1.24 20.53 8.93
CA THR A 112 1.11 19.24 9.59
C THR A 112 2.17 18.25 9.11
N VAL A 113 2.52 17.29 9.95
CA VAL A 113 3.38 16.16 9.59
C VAL A 113 2.94 14.91 10.33
N THR A 114 3.00 13.78 9.63
CA THR A 114 2.80 12.46 10.23
C THR A 114 3.88 11.48 9.77
N ALA A 115 3.91 10.29 10.33
CA ALA A 115 4.85 9.26 9.94
C ALA A 115 4.21 7.87 9.96
N MET A 116 4.49 7.05 8.93
CA MET A 116 3.89 5.74 8.74
C MET A 116 4.87 4.77 8.06
N TYR A 117 4.61 3.50 8.21
CA TYR A 117 5.24 2.47 7.40
C TYR A 117 4.65 2.47 5.99
N LYS A 118 5.46 2.11 4.99
CA LYS A 118 5.07 2.16 3.56
C LYS A 118 3.79 1.36 3.21
N GLU A 119 3.49 0.29 3.95
CA GLU A 119 2.30 -0.55 3.75
C GLU A 119 1.11 -0.12 4.62
N ASN A 120 1.22 0.98 5.34
CA ASN A 120 0.09 1.52 6.08
C ASN A 120 -0.92 2.12 5.08
N PRO A 121 -2.21 1.73 5.12
CA PRO A 121 -3.22 2.25 4.20
C PRO A 121 -3.35 3.79 4.23
N GLY A 122 -3.06 4.42 5.37
CA GLY A 122 -3.03 5.87 5.49
C GLY A 122 -1.98 6.52 4.58
N SER A 123 -0.87 5.83 4.27
CA SER A 123 0.16 6.39 3.37
C SER A 123 -0.37 6.55 1.95
N ASP A 124 -1.08 5.56 1.42
CA ASP A 124 -1.63 5.64 0.06
C ASP A 124 -2.80 6.62 -0.04
N LEU A 125 -3.62 6.71 1.01
CA LEU A 125 -4.78 7.61 1.04
C LEU A 125 -4.41 9.09 1.13
N PHE A 126 -3.34 9.44 1.86
CA PHE A 126 -3.06 10.83 2.23
C PHE A 126 -1.74 11.41 1.75
N ARG A 127 -0.83 10.60 1.15
CA ARG A 127 0.50 11.10 0.73
C ARG A 127 0.46 12.23 -0.31
N SER A 128 -0.61 12.36 -1.09
CA SER A 128 -0.77 13.48 -2.02
C SER A 128 -1.04 14.81 -1.31
N ASP A 129 -1.70 14.76 -0.18
CA ASP A 129 -2.17 15.94 0.57
C ASP A 129 -1.25 16.32 1.74
N VAL A 130 -0.66 15.32 2.41
CA VAL A 130 0.05 15.47 3.69
C VAL A 130 1.50 15.02 3.57
N TYR A 131 2.40 15.64 4.31
CA TYR A 131 3.76 15.11 4.47
C TYR A 131 3.76 13.92 5.44
N ILE A 132 4.11 12.76 4.91
CA ILE A 132 4.18 11.49 5.66
C ILE A 132 5.61 11.00 5.64
N ILE A 133 6.29 11.03 6.76
CA ILE A 133 7.67 10.53 6.90
C ILE A 133 7.65 9.01 6.88
N GLU A 134 8.52 8.40 6.09
CA GLU A 134 8.64 6.94 6.05
C GLU A 134 9.27 6.40 7.32
N THR A 135 8.62 5.41 7.94
CA THR A 135 9.11 4.68 9.11
C THR A 135 9.36 3.22 8.79
N GLY A 136 10.10 2.53 9.67
CA GLY A 136 10.05 1.06 9.70
C GLY A 136 8.68 0.55 10.15
N GLU A 137 8.49 -0.77 10.07
CA GLU A 137 7.23 -1.44 10.38
C GLU A 137 6.81 -1.31 11.85
N SER A 138 7.79 -1.39 12.76
CA SER A 138 7.56 -1.58 14.20
C SER A 138 7.80 -0.30 15.02
N ALA A 139 6.97 -0.11 16.05
CA ALA A 139 7.15 0.92 17.07
C ALA A 139 8.47 0.82 17.87
N ARG A 140 9.25 -0.27 17.72
CA ARG A 140 10.62 -0.35 18.25
C ARG A 140 11.54 0.72 17.67
N LEU A 141 11.20 1.27 16.50
CA LEU A 141 11.93 2.34 15.83
C LEU A 141 11.37 3.75 16.18
N MET A 142 10.64 3.87 17.28
CA MET A 142 9.99 5.11 17.71
C MET A 142 10.98 6.30 17.74
N GLY A 143 12.15 6.15 18.34
CA GLY A 143 13.13 7.22 18.43
C GLY A 143 13.58 7.76 17.07
N ASP A 144 13.87 6.87 16.11
CA ASP A 144 14.22 7.27 14.75
C ASP A 144 13.08 8.02 14.05
N ALA A 145 11.84 7.50 14.16
CA ALA A 145 10.67 8.15 13.59
C ALA A 145 10.44 9.56 14.15
N LEU A 146 10.51 9.72 15.47
CA LEU A 146 10.30 11.00 16.13
C LEU A 146 11.40 12.02 15.77
N SER A 147 12.65 11.59 15.70
CA SER A 147 13.77 12.45 15.30
C SER A 147 13.62 12.94 13.86
N LYS A 148 13.22 12.06 12.93
CA LYS A 148 12.91 12.44 11.54
C LYS A 148 11.74 13.41 11.47
N MET A 149 10.63 13.11 12.15
CA MET A 149 9.46 13.99 12.23
C MET A 149 9.84 15.37 12.80
N GLY A 150 10.60 15.44 13.89
CA GLY A 150 11.01 16.68 14.52
C GLY A 150 11.87 17.56 13.63
N ARG A 151 12.86 16.98 12.94
CA ARG A 151 13.70 17.70 11.97
C ARG A 151 12.90 18.23 10.79
N PHE A 152 11.99 17.43 10.26
CA PHE A 152 11.13 17.84 9.15
C PHE A 152 10.16 18.93 9.58
N ALA A 153 9.54 18.79 10.77
CA ALA A 153 8.65 19.78 11.36
C ALA A 153 9.34 21.14 11.55
N TYR A 154 10.57 21.16 12.05
CA TYR A 154 11.36 22.37 12.19
C TYR A 154 11.54 23.11 10.84
N ARG A 155 11.92 22.40 9.79
CA ARG A 155 12.05 22.99 8.44
C ARG A 155 10.73 23.57 7.96
N LEU A 156 9.65 22.81 8.16
CA LEU A 156 8.32 23.20 7.70
C LEU A 156 7.85 24.50 8.37
N VAL A 157 7.98 24.64 9.69
CA VAL A 157 7.52 25.84 10.43
C VAL A 157 8.46 27.03 10.29
N THR A 158 9.73 26.82 9.99
CA THR A 158 10.70 27.92 9.77
C THR A 158 10.74 28.39 8.31
N GLY A 159 9.90 27.83 7.43
CA GLY A 159 9.84 28.19 6.02
C GLY A 159 11.10 27.82 5.22
N GLN A 160 11.90 26.88 5.72
CA GLN A 160 13.03 26.37 4.97
C GLN A 160 12.56 25.56 3.77
N LYS A 161 13.35 25.61 2.68
CA LYS A 161 13.03 24.83 1.50
C LYS A 161 13.01 23.34 1.85
N ILE A 162 11.90 22.68 1.59
CA ILE A 162 11.78 21.22 1.68
C ILE A 162 12.41 20.63 0.43
N GLY A 163 13.33 19.69 0.62
CA GLY A 163 14.01 18.96 -0.44
C GLY A 163 13.14 17.86 -1.04
N SER A 164 13.74 17.05 -1.89
CA SER A 164 13.06 15.90 -2.52
C SER A 164 12.72 14.81 -1.50
N PRO A 165 11.75 13.91 -1.80
CA PRO A 165 11.43 12.78 -0.94
C PRO A 165 12.64 11.92 -0.55
N SER A 166 13.59 11.74 -1.48
CA SER A 166 14.82 10.97 -1.24
C SER A 166 15.80 11.65 -0.25
N GLU A 167 15.77 12.98 -0.17
CA GLU A 167 16.59 13.75 0.76
C GLU A 167 15.99 13.87 2.14
N GLU A 168 14.65 14.04 2.21
CA GLU A 168 13.94 14.34 3.44
C GLU A 168 13.28 13.11 4.09
N GLY A 169 13.08 12.02 3.32
CA GLY A 169 12.52 10.78 3.84
C GLY A 169 10.99 10.76 3.98
N TYR A 170 10.29 11.66 3.29
CA TYR A 170 8.83 11.57 3.18
C TYR A 170 8.40 10.80 1.93
N PHE A 171 7.17 10.26 1.92
CA PHE A 171 6.65 9.57 0.73
C PHE A 171 6.44 10.52 -0.44
N PRO A 172 6.80 10.12 -1.68
CA PRO A 172 6.50 10.90 -2.87
C PRO A 172 5.02 11.26 -2.95
N ARG A 173 4.73 12.54 -3.11
CA ARG A 173 3.36 13.08 -3.10
C ARG A 173 2.64 12.96 -4.44
N GLY A 174 3.30 12.42 -5.46
CA GLY A 174 2.75 12.33 -6.82
C GLY A 174 2.66 13.68 -7.55
N LEU A 175 3.23 14.75 -6.99
CA LEU A 175 3.28 16.04 -7.64
C LEU A 175 4.38 16.01 -8.70
N LEU A 176 4.02 16.34 -9.94
CA LEU A 176 4.98 16.54 -11.02
C LEU A 176 5.47 17.99 -10.98
N VAL A 177 6.76 18.15 -10.77
CA VAL A 177 7.42 19.45 -10.80
C VAL A 177 8.34 19.48 -12.01
N ASN A 178 8.29 20.54 -12.81
CA ASN A 178 9.24 20.75 -13.88
C ASN A 178 10.59 21.15 -13.27
N GLU A 179 11.59 20.32 -13.45
CA GLU A 179 12.97 20.66 -13.10
C GLU A 179 13.71 21.13 -14.35
N ILE A 180 14.30 22.30 -14.26
CA ILE A 180 15.15 22.84 -15.33
C ILE A 180 16.58 22.42 -15.03
N SER A 181 17.14 21.60 -15.91
CA SER A 181 18.53 21.15 -15.85
C SER A 181 19.39 21.96 -16.81
N ASP A 182 20.69 22.07 -16.51
CA ASP A 182 21.68 22.75 -17.38
C ASP A 182 21.84 22.07 -18.74
N LYS A 183 21.53 20.77 -18.83
CA LYS A 183 21.58 19.99 -20.07
C LYS A 183 20.18 19.49 -20.46
N PRO A 184 19.82 19.55 -21.75
CA PRO A 184 18.60 18.92 -22.23
C PRO A 184 18.63 17.40 -22.01
N GLY A 185 17.46 16.78 -21.88
CA GLY A 185 17.32 15.33 -21.60
C GLY A 185 18.06 14.44 -22.63
N ALA A 186 18.09 14.85 -23.90
CA ALA A 186 18.82 14.13 -24.94
C ALA A 186 20.33 14.05 -24.67
N GLU A 187 20.96 15.16 -24.25
CA GLU A 187 22.39 15.15 -23.90
C GLU A 187 22.68 14.28 -22.67
N ARG A 188 21.83 14.36 -21.63
CA ARG A 188 21.98 13.53 -20.43
C ARG A 188 21.89 12.04 -20.75
N VAL A 189 20.97 11.64 -21.63
CA VAL A 189 20.86 10.25 -22.09
C VAL A 189 22.10 9.81 -22.86
N ILE A 190 22.65 10.67 -23.73
CA ILE A 190 23.91 10.38 -24.45
C ILE A 190 25.07 10.24 -23.47
N ASP A 191 25.19 11.13 -22.48
CA ASP A 191 26.23 11.04 -21.46
C ASP A 191 26.17 9.70 -20.71
N MET A 192 24.98 9.27 -20.27
CA MET A 192 24.79 7.96 -19.62
C MET A 192 25.14 6.79 -20.56
N LEU A 193 24.79 6.90 -21.84
CA LEU A 193 25.11 5.88 -22.84
C LEU A 193 26.64 5.77 -23.03
N LEU A 194 27.34 6.89 -23.14
CA LEU A 194 28.79 6.90 -23.28
C LEU A 194 29.50 6.30 -22.07
N LEU A 195 29.05 6.60 -20.85
CA LEU A 195 29.58 5.96 -19.63
C LEU A 195 29.36 4.45 -19.68
N LYS A 196 28.15 4.01 -20.06
CA LYS A 196 27.85 2.58 -20.21
C LYS A 196 28.73 1.88 -21.24
N LEU A 197 28.97 2.50 -22.40
CA LEU A 197 29.81 1.94 -23.45
C LEU A 197 31.27 1.82 -23.04
N ARG A 198 31.76 2.73 -22.17
CA ARG A 198 33.12 2.70 -21.60
C ARG A 198 33.24 1.74 -20.42
N GLY A 199 32.16 1.14 -19.93
CA GLY A 199 32.14 0.31 -18.73
C GLY A 199 32.31 1.11 -17.43
N GLU A 200 32.04 2.42 -17.47
CA GLU A 200 32.12 3.32 -16.32
C GLU A 200 30.82 3.29 -15.51
N PRO A 201 30.86 3.50 -14.19
CA PRO A 201 29.68 3.60 -13.36
C PRO A 201 28.82 4.81 -13.78
N PHE A 202 27.51 4.63 -13.84
CA PHE A 202 26.55 5.72 -14.03
C PHE A 202 25.29 5.48 -13.24
N GLU A 203 24.61 6.55 -12.83
CA GLU A 203 23.29 6.50 -12.20
C GLU A 203 22.19 6.80 -13.23
N SER A 204 21.13 6.01 -13.21
CA SER A 204 19.97 6.26 -14.06
C SER A 204 19.07 7.30 -13.40
N GLU A 205 18.66 8.33 -14.13
CA GLU A 205 17.68 9.32 -13.68
C GLU A 205 16.30 8.69 -13.44
N VAL A 206 16.03 7.55 -14.08
CA VAL A 206 14.82 6.77 -13.85
C VAL A 206 15.11 5.66 -12.86
N PRO A 207 14.51 5.68 -11.66
CA PRO A 207 14.72 4.62 -10.69
C PRO A 207 14.27 3.28 -11.29
N ARG A 208 15.12 2.28 -11.23
CA ARG A 208 14.77 0.93 -11.66
C ARG A 208 14.07 0.22 -10.52
N PRO A 209 12.90 -0.40 -10.77
CA PRO A 209 12.28 -1.23 -9.77
C PRO A 209 13.21 -2.40 -9.43
N ILE A 210 13.44 -2.62 -8.15
CA ILE A 210 14.19 -3.78 -7.66
C ILE A 210 13.16 -4.88 -7.40
N TYR A 211 13.23 -5.93 -8.21
CA TYR A 211 12.36 -7.09 -8.05
C TYR A 211 13.07 -8.19 -7.27
N ASP A 212 12.34 -8.86 -6.39
CA ASP A 212 12.84 -10.07 -5.73
C ASP A 212 13.09 -11.16 -6.79
N ARG A 213 14.28 -11.74 -6.76
CA ARG A 213 14.58 -12.87 -7.62
C ARG A 213 14.03 -14.15 -7.01
N VAL A 214 13.05 -14.75 -7.67
CA VAL A 214 12.55 -16.07 -7.33
C VAL A 214 13.35 -17.14 -8.06
N ARG A 215 13.85 -18.14 -7.34
CA ARG A 215 14.52 -19.28 -7.98
C ARG A 215 13.50 -20.06 -8.78
N PRO A 216 13.77 -20.41 -10.07
CA PRO A 216 12.90 -21.28 -10.84
C PRO A 216 12.63 -22.59 -10.11
N ALA A 217 11.37 -23.05 -10.16
CA ALA A 217 11.03 -24.36 -9.65
C ALA A 217 11.74 -25.46 -10.47
N PRO A 218 12.01 -26.62 -9.89
CA PRO A 218 12.51 -27.77 -10.65
C PRO A 218 11.53 -28.15 -11.79
N PRO A 219 12.03 -28.58 -12.96
CA PRO A 219 11.17 -28.97 -14.07
C PRO A 219 10.31 -30.19 -13.70
N ILE A 220 9.08 -30.23 -14.21
CA ILE A 220 8.19 -31.40 -14.10
C ILE A 220 8.72 -32.49 -15.03
N ARG A 221 9.34 -33.52 -14.46
CA ARG A 221 10.02 -34.58 -15.24
C ARG A 221 9.06 -35.48 -16.04
N LYS A 222 7.84 -35.68 -15.54
CA LYS A 222 6.82 -36.57 -16.14
C LYS A 222 5.50 -35.82 -16.27
N ILE A 223 5.41 -34.96 -17.27
CA ILE A 223 4.25 -34.11 -17.48
C ILE A 223 2.98 -34.91 -17.81
N GLY A 224 3.10 -36.04 -18.52
CA GLY A 224 1.96 -36.91 -18.86
C GLY A 224 1.26 -37.62 -17.70
N VAL A 225 1.80 -37.47 -16.45
CA VAL A 225 1.13 -37.92 -15.20
C VAL A 225 0.95 -36.79 -14.20
N ALA A 226 1.31 -35.56 -14.59
CA ALA A 226 1.23 -34.39 -13.73
C ALA A 226 -0.17 -33.79 -13.70
N THR A 227 -0.60 -33.32 -12.55
CA THR A 227 -1.80 -32.48 -12.42
C THR A 227 -1.41 -31.02 -12.60
N ILE A 228 -2.04 -30.31 -13.54
CA ILE A 228 -1.79 -28.91 -13.84
C ILE A 228 -3.00 -28.07 -13.46
N ALA A 229 -2.79 -26.98 -12.72
CA ALA A 229 -3.84 -26.02 -12.38
C ALA A 229 -3.76 -24.76 -13.25
N LEU A 230 -4.88 -24.08 -13.42
CA LEU A 230 -4.96 -22.77 -14.05
C LEU A 230 -5.13 -21.69 -12.99
N VAL A 231 -4.33 -20.62 -13.09
CA VAL A 231 -4.39 -19.44 -12.22
C VAL A 231 -4.34 -18.21 -13.10
N THR A 232 -5.17 -17.21 -12.82
CA THR A 232 -5.16 -15.95 -13.58
C THR A 232 -5.25 -14.74 -12.67
N ASP A 233 -4.61 -13.64 -13.06
CA ASP A 233 -4.80 -12.32 -12.49
C ASP A 233 -5.70 -11.41 -13.37
N GLY A 234 -6.23 -11.95 -14.45
CA GLY A 234 -7.09 -11.21 -15.39
C GLY A 234 -8.55 -11.04 -14.93
N GLY A 235 -8.89 -11.43 -13.71
CA GLY A 235 -10.20 -11.16 -13.10
C GLY A 235 -11.38 -11.91 -13.69
N LEU A 236 -11.18 -13.12 -14.26
CA LEU A 236 -12.29 -13.95 -14.73
C LEU A 236 -13.05 -14.54 -13.54
N VAL A 237 -14.33 -14.23 -13.41
CA VAL A 237 -15.19 -14.68 -12.32
C VAL A 237 -16.51 -15.22 -12.84
N PRO A 238 -17.22 -16.10 -12.12
CA PRO A 238 -18.58 -16.46 -12.44
C PRO A 238 -19.48 -15.21 -12.47
N LYS A 239 -20.51 -15.26 -13.28
CA LYS A 239 -21.44 -14.13 -13.46
C LYS A 239 -22.04 -13.68 -12.13
N GLY A 240 -22.03 -12.37 -11.90
CA GLY A 240 -22.47 -11.77 -10.65
C GLY A 240 -21.37 -11.71 -9.57
N ASN A 241 -20.14 -12.12 -9.90
CA ASN A 241 -18.96 -12.03 -9.03
C ASN A 241 -19.26 -12.45 -7.57
N PRO A 242 -19.58 -13.73 -7.29
CA PRO A 242 -20.06 -14.18 -5.99
C PRO A 242 -19.04 -13.96 -4.87
N ASP A 243 -17.75 -14.02 -5.18
CA ASP A 243 -16.67 -13.82 -4.21
C ASP A 243 -16.28 -12.35 -4.05
N LYS A 244 -16.96 -11.45 -4.77
CA LYS A 244 -16.69 -10.00 -4.74
C LYS A 244 -15.24 -9.66 -4.97
N ILE A 245 -14.62 -10.29 -5.97
CA ILE A 245 -13.25 -9.97 -6.39
C ILE A 245 -13.25 -8.52 -6.86
N GLU A 246 -12.34 -7.73 -6.29
CA GLU A 246 -12.22 -6.32 -6.59
C GLU A 246 -11.72 -6.11 -8.03
N ILE A 247 -12.23 -5.09 -8.73
CA ILE A 247 -11.83 -4.76 -10.11
C ILE A 247 -10.43 -4.18 -10.22
N ARG A 248 -9.87 -3.75 -9.09
CA ARG A 248 -8.49 -3.27 -8.88
C ARG A 248 -8.09 -3.47 -7.41
N THR A 249 -6.80 -3.46 -7.12
CA THR A 249 -6.28 -3.61 -5.75
C THR A 249 -6.87 -4.81 -5.01
N ALA A 250 -6.97 -5.96 -5.69
CA ALA A 250 -7.60 -7.14 -5.15
C ALA A 250 -6.93 -7.62 -3.85
N THR A 251 -7.75 -7.94 -2.86
CA THR A 251 -7.33 -8.46 -1.55
C THR A 251 -7.65 -9.94 -1.37
N ARG A 252 -8.29 -10.54 -2.36
CA ARG A 252 -8.76 -11.93 -2.33
C ARG A 252 -8.64 -12.60 -3.70
N PHE A 253 -8.80 -13.90 -3.71
CA PHE A 253 -8.96 -14.71 -4.93
C PHE A 253 -10.19 -15.59 -4.85
N GLY A 254 -10.76 -15.91 -5.99
CA GLY A 254 -11.82 -16.91 -6.15
C GLY A 254 -11.26 -18.23 -6.65
N LYS A 255 -11.98 -19.31 -6.39
CA LYS A 255 -11.70 -20.65 -6.90
C LYS A 255 -12.99 -21.26 -7.46
N TYR A 256 -12.93 -21.62 -8.72
CA TYR A 256 -14.12 -21.95 -9.50
C TYR A 256 -14.01 -23.36 -10.09
N ASP A 257 -15.05 -24.15 -9.86
CA ASP A 257 -15.13 -25.55 -10.32
C ASP A 257 -15.20 -25.63 -11.84
N ILE A 258 -14.33 -26.44 -12.43
CA ILE A 258 -14.28 -26.78 -13.85
C ILE A 258 -14.26 -28.30 -14.07
N LYS A 259 -14.67 -29.06 -13.04
CA LYS A 259 -14.76 -30.51 -13.15
C LYS A 259 -15.79 -30.89 -14.23
N ASN A 260 -15.35 -31.75 -15.17
CA ASN A 260 -16.15 -32.16 -16.31
C ASN A 260 -16.61 -31.00 -17.25
N VAL A 261 -15.95 -29.86 -17.18
CA VAL A 261 -16.13 -28.76 -18.13
C VAL A 261 -15.08 -28.89 -19.23
N ASP A 262 -15.52 -29.02 -20.49
CA ASP A 262 -14.61 -29.10 -21.65
C ASP A 262 -14.14 -27.71 -22.11
N ALA A 263 -14.97 -26.68 -21.97
CA ALA A 263 -14.66 -25.30 -22.31
C ALA A 263 -15.52 -24.34 -21.49
N LEU A 264 -14.99 -23.18 -21.13
CA LEU A 264 -15.75 -22.15 -20.43
C LEU A 264 -16.76 -21.48 -21.36
N ASN A 265 -18.01 -21.34 -20.89
CA ASN A 265 -19.07 -20.71 -21.67
C ASN A 265 -19.13 -19.19 -21.32
N PRO A 266 -19.11 -18.28 -22.31
CA PRO A 266 -19.14 -16.83 -22.08
C PRO A 266 -20.40 -16.33 -21.35
N THR A 267 -21.49 -17.09 -21.31
CA THR A 267 -22.70 -16.71 -20.56
C THR A 267 -22.55 -16.87 -19.05
N ASP A 268 -21.60 -17.71 -18.60
CA ASP A 268 -21.46 -18.12 -17.21
C ASP A 268 -20.39 -17.30 -16.46
N TYR A 269 -19.61 -16.52 -17.21
CA TYR A 269 -18.48 -15.75 -16.66
C TYR A 269 -18.57 -14.27 -17.01
N GLU A 270 -17.89 -13.46 -16.22
CA GLU A 270 -17.67 -12.04 -16.44
C GLU A 270 -16.23 -11.65 -16.04
N VAL A 271 -15.82 -10.44 -16.40
CA VAL A 271 -14.49 -9.92 -16.09
C VAL A 271 -14.60 -8.83 -15.03
N SER A 272 -13.94 -9.07 -13.89
CA SER A 272 -13.75 -8.12 -12.79
C SER A 272 -12.33 -7.57 -12.85
N HIS A 273 -12.03 -6.69 -13.84
CA HIS A 273 -10.69 -6.13 -14.05
C HIS A 273 -10.78 -4.86 -14.89
N GLU A 274 -10.09 -3.79 -14.48
CA GLU A 274 -10.09 -2.49 -15.19
C GLU A 274 -8.85 -2.24 -16.07
N GLY A 275 -7.84 -3.06 -16.01
CA GLY A 275 -6.51 -2.78 -16.59
C GLY A 275 -6.35 -3.13 -18.06
N TYR A 276 -7.31 -3.81 -18.71
CA TYR A 276 -7.21 -4.22 -20.11
C TYR A 276 -8.56 -4.21 -20.83
N ASP A 277 -8.54 -4.21 -22.17
CA ASP A 277 -9.76 -4.39 -22.98
C ASP A 277 -10.24 -5.84 -22.91
N SER A 278 -11.28 -6.06 -22.14
CA SER A 278 -11.85 -7.39 -21.90
C SER A 278 -12.80 -7.91 -22.96
N VAL A 279 -12.98 -7.19 -24.10
CA VAL A 279 -13.94 -7.57 -25.15
C VAL A 279 -13.72 -9.01 -25.66
N PHE A 280 -12.47 -9.40 -25.89
CA PHE A 280 -12.15 -10.73 -26.38
C PHE A 280 -12.37 -11.83 -25.33
N VAL A 281 -12.05 -11.57 -24.08
CA VAL A 281 -12.28 -12.51 -22.96
C VAL A 281 -13.78 -12.67 -22.68
N ARG A 282 -14.56 -11.61 -22.81
CA ARG A 282 -16.04 -11.68 -22.67
C ARG A 282 -16.71 -12.49 -23.80
N LYS A 283 -16.11 -12.49 -25.00
CA LYS A 283 -16.58 -13.30 -26.12
C LYS A 283 -16.18 -14.76 -25.96
N ASP A 284 -15.01 -15.01 -25.40
CA ASP A 284 -14.44 -16.33 -25.22
C ASP A 284 -13.50 -16.35 -23.98
N PRO A 285 -14.00 -16.77 -22.80
CA PRO A 285 -13.22 -16.79 -21.58
C PRO A 285 -12.03 -17.75 -21.62
N ASN A 286 -12.02 -18.73 -22.54
CA ASN A 286 -10.91 -19.64 -22.70
C ASN A 286 -9.64 -18.93 -23.22
N ARG A 287 -9.76 -17.75 -23.81
CA ARG A 287 -8.61 -16.90 -24.17
C ARG A 287 -7.80 -16.43 -22.97
N LEU A 288 -8.43 -16.37 -21.80
CA LEU A 288 -7.76 -15.98 -20.55
C LEU A 288 -7.46 -17.20 -19.68
N VAL A 289 -8.44 -18.08 -19.52
CA VAL A 289 -8.29 -19.33 -18.75
C VAL A 289 -8.53 -20.49 -19.71
N PRO A 290 -7.47 -21.04 -20.33
CA PRO A 290 -7.57 -21.95 -21.49
C PRO A 290 -7.99 -23.36 -21.07
N VAL A 291 -9.21 -23.51 -20.56
CA VAL A 291 -9.76 -24.80 -20.14
C VAL A 291 -9.89 -25.74 -21.31
N ASP A 292 -10.37 -25.27 -22.45
CA ASP A 292 -10.54 -26.02 -23.70
C ASP A 292 -9.23 -26.67 -24.16
N VAL A 293 -8.18 -25.88 -24.33
CA VAL A 293 -6.86 -26.39 -24.74
C VAL A 293 -6.29 -27.37 -23.72
N MET A 294 -6.43 -27.06 -22.42
CA MET A 294 -5.92 -27.93 -21.38
C MET A 294 -6.66 -29.27 -21.28
N ARG A 295 -7.97 -29.28 -21.59
CA ARG A 295 -8.75 -30.53 -21.71
C ARG A 295 -8.32 -31.36 -22.94
N ASP A 296 -8.00 -30.70 -24.03
CA ASP A 296 -7.48 -31.42 -25.21
C ASP A 296 -6.11 -32.02 -24.89
N LEU A 297 -5.20 -31.29 -24.25
CA LEU A 297 -3.91 -31.83 -23.83
C LEU A 297 -4.05 -33.01 -22.84
N GLU A 298 -5.05 -32.98 -21.97
CA GLU A 298 -5.38 -34.08 -21.04
C GLU A 298 -5.88 -35.31 -21.81
N LYS A 299 -6.81 -35.12 -22.77
CA LYS A 299 -7.34 -36.20 -23.64
C LYS A 299 -6.25 -36.83 -24.50
N GLU A 300 -5.30 -36.05 -25.01
CA GLU A 300 -4.15 -36.48 -25.77
C GLU A 300 -3.05 -37.15 -24.91
N GLY A 301 -3.16 -37.10 -23.58
CA GLY A 301 -2.17 -37.65 -22.66
C GLY A 301 -0.88 -36.84 -22.56
N LEU A 302 -0.88 -35.61 -23.08
CA LEU A 302 0.27 -34.70 -22.98
C LEU A 302 0.44 -34.12 -21.59
N ILE A 303 -0.64 -34.01 -20.82
CA ILE A 303 -0.63 -33.80 -19.36
C ILE A 303 -1.40 -34.92 -18.67
N GLY A 304 -1.13 -35.16 -17.39
CA GLY A 304 -1.81 -36.21 -16.65
C GLY A 304 -3.26 -35.85 -16.31
N LYS A 305 -3.48 -34.66 -15.79
CA LYS A 305 -4.81 -34.17 -15.41
C LYS A 305 -4.84 -32.64 -15.39
N LEU A 306 -5.93 -32.03 -15.88
CA LEU A 306 -6.29 -30.66 -15.54
C LEU A 306 -6.98 -30.66 -14.16
N HIS A 307 -6.48 -29.84 -13.24
CA HIS A 307 -7.08 -29.68 -11.92
C HIS A 307 -8.55 -29.27 -12.00
N ASP A 308 -9.37 -29.74 -11.05
CA ASP A 308 -10.82 -29.58 -11.11
C ASP A 308 -11.30 -28.13 -10.81
N LYS A 309 -10.39 -27.23 -10.48
CA LYS A 309 -10.70 -25.80 -10.23
C LYS A 309 -9.67 -24.91 -10.92
N PHE A 310 -10.09 -23.72 -11.33
CA PHE A 310 -9.16 -22.62 -11.60
C PHE A 310 -9.23 -21.53 -10.54
N TYR A 311 -8.15 -20.78 -10.41
CA TYR A 311 -8.02 -19.69 -9.44
C TYR A 311 -7.96 -18.35 -10.15
N SER A 312 -8.67 -17.35 -9.64
CA SER A 312 -8.72 -16.03 -10.26
C SER A 312 -8.62 -14.92 -9.22
N THR A 313 -7.87 -13.90 -9.56
CA THR A 313 -7.80 -12.62 -8.84
C THR A 313 -7.66 -11.49 -9.86
N THR A 314 -7.52 -10.25 -9.41
CA THR A 314 -7.33 -9.09 -10.28
C THR A 314 -5.93 -8.53 -10.08
N GLY A 315 -5.18 -8.33 -11.19
CA GLY A 315 -3.78 -7.91 -11.17
C GLY A 315 -3.54 -6.41 -11.13
N VAL A 316 -4.56 -5.57 -11.43
CA VAL A 316 -4.37 -4.14 -11.63
C VAL A 316 -4.18 -3.36 -10.31
N ALA A 317 -3.18 -2.47 -10.30
CA ALA A 317 -2.86 -1.54 -9.21
C ALA A 317 -2.65 -2.23 -7.84
N ASN A 318 -2.18 -3.47 -7.84
CA ASN A 318 -2.00 -4.24 -6.61
C ASN A 318 -0.71 -3.90 -5.87
N ILE A 319 -0.79 -3.98 -4.55
CA ILE A 319 0.37 -3.94 -3.66
C ILE A 319 1.07 -5.29 -3.75
N VAL A 320 2.38 -5.30 -4.05
CA VAL A 320 3.17 -6.52 -4.25
C VAL A 320 3.10 -7.48 -3.07
N GLU A 321 3.13 -6.96 -1.84
CA GLU A 321 3.06 -7.77 -0.62
C GLU A 321 1.69 -8.46 -0.44
N VAL A 322 0.61 -7.83 -0.90
CA VAL A 322 -0.72 -8.46 -0.92
C VAL A 322 -0.74 -9.62 -1.92
N MET A 323 -0.20 -9.38 -3.14
CA MET A 323 -0.11 -10.42 -4.16
C MET A 323 0.78 -11.59 -3.75
N LYS A 324 1.88 -11.34 -3.02
CA LYS A 324 2.69 -12.41 -2.42
C LYS A 324 1.89 -13.27 -1.44
N LYS A 325 1.05 -12.65 -0.60
CA LYS A 325 0.17 -13.38 0.34
C LYS A 325 -0.86 -14.22 -0.41
N LEU A 326 -1.53 -13.66 -1.42
CA LEU A 326 -2.50 -14.39 -2.24
C LEU A 326 -1.85 -15.53 -2.99
N GLY A 327 -0.71 -15.28 -3.66
CA GLY A 327 0.04 -16.32 -4.38
C GLY A 327 0.53 -17.44 -3.46
N LYS A 328 0.96 -17.12 -2.25
CA LYS A 328 1.32 -18.12 -1.24
C LYS A 328 0.13 -18.97 -0.84
N ALA A 329 -1.02 -18.36 -0.55
CA ALA A 329 -2.23 -19.09 -0.18
C ALA A 329 -2.71 -20.03 -1.29
N ILE A 330 -2.75 -19.55 -2.56
CA ILE A 330 -3.05 -20.39 -3.73
C ILE A 330 -2.07 -21.56 -3.84
N ALA A 331 -0.78 -21.30 -3.70
CA ALA A 331 0.25 -22.35 -3.81
C ALA A 331 0.14 -23.41 -2.69
N GLU A 332 -0.22 -23.02 -1.49
CA GLU A 332 -0.44 -23.93 -0.36
C GLU A 332 -1.67 -24.82 -0.61
N GLU A 333 -2.77 -24.27 -1.11
CA GLU A 333 -3.96 -25.05 -1.48
C GLU A 333 -3.64 -26.05 -2.62
N LEU A 334 -3.01 -25.59 -3.69
CA LEU A 334 -2.64 -26.44 -4.82
C LEU A 334 -1.70 -27.59 -4.42
N LYS A 335 -0.74 -27.32 -3.54
CA LYS A 335 0.14 -28.36 -2.99
C LYS A 335 -0.62 -29.37 -2.15
N ALA A 336 -1.55 -28.92 -1.33
CA ALA A 336 -2.38 -29.82 -0.51
C ALA A 336 -3.28 -30.72 -1.37
N GLU A 337 -3.71 -30.26 -2.54
CA GLU A 337 -4.51 -31.02 -3.51
C GLU A 337 -3.63 -31.85 -4.49
N GLY A 338 -2.31 -31.90 -4.28
CA GLY A 338 -1.38 -32.72 -5.07
C GLY A 338 -1.09 -32.19 -6.47
N VAL A 339 -1.30 -30.93 -6.73
CA VAL A 339 -1.01 -30.29 -8.01
C VAL A 339 0.50 -30.22 -8.24
N SER A 340 0.94 -30.63 -9.42
CA SER A 340 2.35 -30.70 -9.81
C SER A 340 2.89 -29.37 -10.39
N GLY A 341 2.02 -28.57 -10.98
CA GLY A 341 2.36 -27.29 -11.56
C GLY A 341 1.15 -26.42 -11.82
N ALA A 342 1.37 -25.12 -11.97
CA ALA A 342 0.34 -24.16 -12.31
C ALA A 342 0.73 -23.38 -13.56
N LEU A 343 -0.23 -23.19 -14.47
CA LEU A 343 -0.13 -22.27 -15.59
C LEU A 343 -0.76 -20.95 -15.14
N LEU A 344 0.08 -19.90 -15.06
CA LEU A 344 -0.38 -18.56 -14.75
C LEU A 344 -0.62 -17.78 -16.02
N THR A 345 -1.83 -17.24 -16.16
CA THR A 345 -2.17 -16.33 -17.25
C THR A 345 -2.35 -14.92 -16.70
N SER A 346 -1.89 -13.93 -17.45
CA SER A 346 -1.88 -12.53 -17.05
C SER A 346 -2.33 -11.63 -18.21
N THR A 347 -2.72 -10.41 -17.90
CA THR A 347 -3.19 -9.40 -18.86
C THR A 347 -2.29 -8.17 -18.87
#